data_431ff8b0d5ec4ad260537948386aaafd
#
_entry.id   431ff8b0d5ec4ad260537948386aaafd
#
_cell.length_a   1.000
_cell.length_b   1.000
_cell.length_c   1.000
_cell.angle_alpha   90.00
_cell.angle_beta   90.00
_cell.angle_gamma   90.00
#
_symmetry.space_group_name_H-M   'P 1'
#
loop_
_entity.id
_entity.type
_entity.pdbx_description
1 polymer ?
#
loop_
_entity_poly.entity_id
_entity_poly.type
_entity_poly.pdbx_seq_one_letter_code
_entity_poly.pdbx_strand_id
1 'polypeptide(L)'
;MQNCRVLLTQLTDTEQKSGYSQKGLYYLTGQSDFIPVLPFNRQDFSTLEPRKQQGMSISGYQPKLQLVIHEKQFQSIAQQGNYILKPSPEDYPFLAENEHATMQLMAKLGFVVPENGLIPFQSVSEQMEYAFVIKRFDRTNDNKSIHQEQLDGAMNVTEKYGKTGSDNEQYISYEQAVKFILQHTENNLAQQQELFRRIVYAYLLGNNDLHLRNFSLVYSKTGEANLAPVYDYVSVVPYKAIFEGTILALPLLVKEEGNKELAHGFTTKYGEYIGQDFIEFGENIGLNRKVILKKLLPQILKEKTIVESVYQRSFMPLEHQALVLKNYYRRLQLLQILDEPSL
;
A
#
# COMPACT_ATOMS: atom_id res chain seq x y z
N MET A 1 5.85 -16.50 -21.25
CA MET A 1 4.56 -15.78 -21.43
C MET A 1 4.65 -14.48 -20.65
N GLN A 2 4.22 -13.39 -21.25
CA GLN A 2 4.34 -12.06 -20.66
C GLN A 2 3.03 -11.66 -19.99
N ASN A 3 3.09 -10.95 -18.84
CA ASN A 3 1.93 -10.47 -18.12
C ASN A 3 1.61 -9.02 -18.47
N CYS A 4 0.34 -8.62 -18.32
CA CYS A 4 -0.10 -7.24 -18.46
C CYS A 4 0.47 -6.37 -17.32
N ARG A 5 1.09 -5.24 -17.66
CA ARG A 5 1.67 -4.28 -16.70
C ARG A 5 0.64 -3.49 -15.88
N VAL A 6 -0.64 -3.74 -16.09
CA VAL A 6 -1.71 -3.18 -15.26
C VAL A 6 -2.31 -4.25 -14.35
N LEU A 7 -2.80 -5.36 -14.92
CA LEU A 7 -3.62 -6.35 -14.19
C LEU A 7 -2.87 -7.61 -13.75
N LEU A 8 -1.60 -7.77 -14.15
CA LEU A 8 -0.81 -9.00 -13.95
C LEU A 8 -1.49 -10.26 -14.54
N THR A 9 -2.36 -10.08 -15.52
CA THR A 9 -2.98 -11.17 -16.29
C THR A 9 -2.11 -11.55 -17.47
N GLN A 10 -2.19 -12.80 -17.90
CA GLN A 10 -1.48 -13.25 -19.08
C GLN A 10 -1.96 -12.51 -20.33
N LEU A 11 -1.02 -12.10 -21.18
CA LEU A 11 -1.28 -11.43 -22.44
C LEU A 11 -1.49 -12.42 -23.60
N THR A 12 -2.34 -12.05 -24.54
CA THR A 12 -2.45 -12.70 -25.85
C THR A 12 -1.22 -12.36 -26.70
N ASP A 13 -0.98 -13.13 -27.78
CA ASP A 13 0.18 -12.93 -28.67
C ASP A 13 0.22 -11.52 -29.27
N THR A 14 -0.93 -10.93 -29.57
CA THR A 14 -1.06 -9.56 -30.10
C THR A 14 -0.73 -8.51 -29.04
N GLU A 15 -1.14 -8.73 -27.79
CA GLU A 15 -0.92 -7.81 -26.67
C GLU A 15 0.53 -7.84 -26.14
N GLN A 16 1.25 -8.96 -26.35
CA GLN A 16 2.65 -9.10 -25.91
C GLN A 16 3.57 -8.03 -26.53
N LYS A 17 3.25 -7.54 -27.73
CA LYS A 17 4.04 -6.48 -28.40
C LYS A 17 4.03 -5.16 -27.60
N SER A 18 2.90 -4.82 -27.00
CA SER A 18 2.78 -3.61 -26.17
C SER A 18 3.12 -3.87 -24.69
N GLY A 19 2.90 -5.09 -24.20
CA GLY A 19 2.97 -5.44 -22.78
C GLY A 19 1.71 -5.06 -21.98
N TYR A 20 0.61 -4.72 -22.68
CA TYR A 20 -0.66 -4.29 -22.08
C TYR A 20 -1.84 -4.98 -22.72
N SER A 21 -2.79 -5.44 -21.90
CA SER A 21 -4.10 -5.87 -22.40
C SER A 21 -5.03 -4.68 -22.59
N GLN A 22 -5.92 -4.77 -23.58
CA GLN A 22 -6.97 -3.75 -23.77
C GLN A 22 -7.81 -3.55 -22.51
N LYS A 23 -8.13 -4.65 -21.81
CA LYS A 23 -8.84 -4.61 -20.53
C LYS A 23 -8.04 -3.86 -19.46
N GLY A 24 -6.71 -4.05 -19.41
CA GLY A 24 -5.84 -3.34 -18.46
C GLY A 24 -5.77 -1.84 -18.76
N LEU A 25 -5.61 -1.46 -20.03
CA LEU A 25 -5.61 -0.05 -20.42
C LEU A 25 -6.95 0.62 -20.09
N TYR A 26 -8.06 -0.03 -20.41
CA TYR A 26 -9.38 0.49 -20.07
C TYR A 26 -9.61 0.60 -18.57
N TYR A 27 -9.17 -0.39 -17.76
CA TYR A 27 -9.22 -0.32 -16.31
C TYR A 27 -8.46 0.89 -15.78
N LEU A 28 -7.22 1.11 -16.24
CA LEU A 28 -6.36 2.19 -15.73
C LEU A 28 -6.86 3.58 -16.18
N THR A 29 -7.33 3.71 -17.43
CA THR A 29 -7.49 5.01 -18.10
C THR A 29 -8.90 5.33 -18.57
N GLY A 30 -9.79 4.32 -18.61
CA GLY A 30 -11.09 4.42 -19.28
C GLY A 30 -11.02 4.33 -20.81
N GLN A 31 -9.82 4.10 -21.39
CA GLN A 31 -9.59 4.07 -22.85
C GLN A 31 -8.85 2.79 -23.25
N SER A 32 -9.38 2.01 -24.17
CA SER A 32 -8.74 0.76 -24.63
C SER A 32 -7.65 0.99 -25.67
N ASP A 33 -7.63 2.16 -26.32
CA ASP A 33 -6.68 2.59 -27.34
C ASP A 33 -5.66 3.61 -26.79
N PHE A 34 -5.50 3.64 -25.48
CA PHE A 34 -4.50 4.45 -24.79
C PHE A 34 -3.07 4.07 -25.20
N ILE A 35 -2.19 5.05 -25.32
CA ILE A 35 -0.77 4.86 -25.64
C ILE A 35 0.03 4.78 -24.33
N PRO A 36 0.43 3.58 -23.91
CA PRO A 36 1.02 3.38 -22.58
C PRO A 36 2.53 3.67 -22.57
N VAL A 37 2.89 4.90 -22.83
CA VAL A 37 4.26 5.43 -22.72
C VAL A 37 4.20 6.87 -22.23
N LEU A 38 5.12 7.24 -21.34
CA LEU A 38 5.24 8.63 -20.89
C LEU A 38 5.88 9.49 -22.01
N PRO A 39 5.45 10.75 -22.21
CA PRO A 39 5.98 11.61 -23.26
C PRO A 39 7.32 12.26 -22.89
N PHE A 40 8.02 11.75 -21.89
CA PHE A 40 9.30 12.24 -21.38
C PHE A 40 10.15 11.08 -20.87
N ASN A 41 11.46 11.25 -20.87
CA ASN A 41 12.41 10.27 -20.36
C ASN A 41 12.69 10.46 -18.86
N ARG A 42 13.47 9.55 -18.27
CA ARG A 42 13.80 9.57 -16.85
C ARG A 42 14.62 10.81 -16.45
N GLN A 43 15.47 11.28 -17.31
CA GLN A 43 16.29 12.46 -17.05
C GLN A 43 15.45 13.74 -17.03
N ASP A 44 14.51 13.89 -17.97
CA ASP A 44 13.55 15.01 -17.97
C ASP A 44 12.72 15.03 -16.70
N PHE A 45 12.23 13.85 -16.26
CA PHE A 45 11.55 13.73 -14.98
C PHE A 45 12.39 14.27 -13.83
N SER A 46 13.66 13.86 -13.73
CA SER A 46 14.55 14.24 -12.62
C SER A 46 14.93 15.72 -12.61
N THR A 47 14.99 16.36 -13.77
CA THR A 47 15.51 17.71 -13.90
C THR A 47 14.46 18.80 -14.16
N LEU A 48 13.46 18.51 -14.98
CA LEU A 48 12.49 19.50 -15.46
C LEU A 48 11.09 19.33 -14.89
N GLU A 49 10.58 18.11 -14.90
CA GLU A 49 9.18 17.85 -14.55
C GLU A 49 8.81 18.20 -13.08
N PRO A 50 9.63 17.88 -12.05
CA PRO A 50 9.32 18.27 -10.68
C PRO A 50 9.19 19.78 -10.46
N ARG A 51 9.89 20.61 -11.26
CA ARG A 51 9.83 22.07 -11.16
C ARG A 51 8.49 22.66 -11.59
N LYS A 52 7.71 21.91 -12.37
CA LYS A 52 6.37 22.30 -12.81
C LYS A 52 5.30 22.03 -11.74
N GLN A 53 5.63 21.31 -10.69
CA GLN A 53 4.70 20.91 -9.66
C GLN A 53 4.54 22.00 -8.59
N GLN A 54 3.29 22.40 -8.32
CA GLN A 54 2.97 23.32 -7.24
C GLN A 54 1.96 22.63 -6.30
N GLY A 55 2.12 22.83 -4.99
CA GLY A 55 1.16 22.38 -4.00
C GLY A 55 1.18 20.89 -3.66
N MET A 56 2.16 20.11 -4.16
CA MET A 56 2.40 18.76 -3.65
C MET A 56 3.46 18.80 -2.55
N SER A 57 3.10 18.27 -1.40
CA SER A 57 4.10 17.97 -0.36
C SER A 57 5.00 16.84 -0.87
N ILE A 58 6.29 17.12 -1.02
CA ILE A 58 7.31 16.09 -1.20
C ILE A 58 7.55 15.46 0.18
N SER A 59 6.52 14.83 0.75
CA SER A 59 6.67 14.05 1.97
C SER A 59 7.00 12.63 1.56
N GLY A 60 8.23 12.24 1.75
CA GLY A 60 8.71 10.90 1.46
C GLY A 60 9.85 10.88 0.44
N TYR A 61 10.62 9.83 0.47
CA TYR A 61 11.81 9.59 -0.35
C TYR A 61 11.52 9.40 -1.86
N GLN A 62 10.25 9.31 -2.25
CA GLN A 62 9.86 9.04 -3.63
C GLN A 62 9.33 10.29 -4.32
N PRO A 63 10.00 10.78 -5.37
CA PRO A 63 9.51 11.90 -6.18
C PRO A 63 8.20 11.52 -6.87
N LYS A 64 7.29 12.50 -7.00
CA LYS A 64 5.93 12.31 -7.53
C LYS A 64 5.59 13.39 -8.54
N LEU A 65 4.87 13.02 -9.61
CA LEU A 65 4.30 13.94 -10.58
C LEU A 65 2.79 13.79 -10.67
N GLN A 66 2.09 14.89 -10.91
CA GLN A 66 0.68 14.84 -11.29
C GLN A 66 0.55 14.67 -12.80
N LEU A 67 -0.38 13.79 -13.21
CA LEU A 67 -0.68 13.54 -14.60
C LEU A 67 -2.17 13.74 -14.90
N VAL A 68 -2.46 14.06 -16.15
CA VAL A 68 -3.76 13.98 -16.79
C VAL A 68 -3.66 13.14 -18.07
N ILE A 69 -4.79 12.66 -18.59
CA ILE A 69 -4.85 12.05 -19.91
C ILE A 69 -5.24 13.11 -20.91
N HIS A 70 -4.40 13.28 -21.94
CA HIS A 70 -4.66 14.13 -23.09
C HIS A 70 -4.28 13.37 -24.37
N GLU A 71 -5.13 13.39 -25.41
CA GLU A 71 -4.88 12.70 -26.68
C GLU A 71 -4.39 11.24 -26.53
N LYS A 72 -5.05 10.48 -25.65
CA LYS A 72 -4.75 9.05 -25.37
C LYS A 72 -3.39 8.78 -24.74
N GLN A 73 -2.76 9.77 -24.11
CA GLN A 73 -1.47 9.62 -23.45
C GLN A 73 -1.45 10.39 -22.14
N PHE A 74 -0.60 9.98 -21.20
CA PHE A 74 -0.34 10.76 -19.99
C PHE A 74 0.47 12.00 -20.32
N GLN A 75 0.09 13.11 -19.69
CA GLN A 75 0.84 14.37 -19.70
C GLN A 75 1.02 14.90 -18.29
N SER A 76 2.18 15.45 -18.00
CA SER A 76 2.45 16.10 -16.72
C SER A 76 1.73 17.44 -16.62
N ILE A 77 1.18 17.71 -15.44
CA ILE A 77 0.48 18.96 -15.13
C ILE A 77 0.91 19.47 -13.75
N ALA A 78 1.01 20.79 -13.61
CA ALA A 78 1.46 21.40 -12.36
C ALA A 78 0.46 21.21 -11.20
N GLN A 79 -0.84 21.26 -11.50
CA GLN A 79 -1.93 21.17 -10.52
C GLN A 79 -3.13 20.44 -11.11
N GLN A 80 -4.01 19.94 -10.25
CA GLN A 80 -5.29 19.30 -10.63
C GLN A 80 -5.14 18.04 -11.48
N GLY A 81 -4.00 17.34 -11.37
CA GLY A 81 -3.87 16.01 -11.97
C GLY A 81 -4.81 15.01 -11.31
N ASN A 82 -5.31 14.08 -12.11
CA ASN A 82 -6.15 12.98 -11.64
C ASN A 82 -5.40 11.64 -11.54
N TYR A 83 -4.11 11.64 -11.87
CA TYR A 83 -3.16 10.55 -11.62
C TYR A 83 -1.92 11.05 -10.91
N ILE A 84 -1.25 10.14 -10.21
CA ILE A 84 0.07 10.34 -9.61
C ILE A 84 1.02 9.33 -10.23
N LEU A 85 2.17 9.81 -10.68
CA LEU A 85 3.29 9.01 -11.17
C LEU A 85 4.37 8.97 -10.09
N LYS A 86 4.89 7.78 -9.85
CA LYS A 86 5.93 7.49 -8.86
C LYS A 86 7.00 6.59 -9.52
N PRO A 87 8.16 7.12 -9.93
CA PRO A 87 9.27 6.30 -10.36
C PRO A 87 10.00 5.66 -9.17
N SER A 88 10.78 4.62 -9.43
CA SER A 88 11.69 4.09 -8.41
C SER A 88 12.80 5.09 -8.12
N PRO A 89 13.09 5.46 -6.85
CA PRO A 89 14.29 6.20 -6.49
C PRO A 89 15.56 5.38 -6.74
N GLU A 90 16.70 6.02 -6.93
CA GLU A 90 17.99 5.33 -7.12
C GLU A 90 18.34 4.43 -5.93
N ASP A 91 18.09 4.90 -4.72
CA ASP A 91 18.34 4.15 -3.48
C ASP A 91 17.37 2.97 -3.29
N TYR A 92 16.25 2.95 -4.03
CA TYR A 92 15.20 1.92 -3.94
C TYR A 92 14.86 1.38 -5.32
N PRO A 93 15.76 0.64 -5.97
CA PRO A 93 15.51 0.12 -7.31
C PRO A 93 14.30 -0.82 -7.31
N PHE A 94 13.49 -0.75 -8.38
CA PHE A 94 12.26 -1.54 -8.54
C PHE A 94 11.16 -1.28 -7.49
N LEU A 95 11.17 -0.13 -6.81
CA LEU A 95 10.11 0.22 -5.87
C LEU A 95 8.76 0.41 -6.58
N ALA A 96 8.75 0.94 -7.80
CA ALA A 96 7.54 1.09 -8.61
C ALA A 96 6.88 -0.27 -8.92
N GLU A 97 7.67 -1.27 -9.29
CA GLU A 97 7.21 -2.64 -9.55
C GLU A 97 6.73 -3.33 -8.29
N ASN A 98 7.37 -3.06 -7.14
CA ASN A 98 6.97 -3.58 -5.84
C ASN A 98 5.63 -2.97 -5.39
N GLU A 99 5.47 -1.64 -5.47
CA GLU A 99 4.22 -0.97 -5.14
C GLU A 99 3.09 -1.48 -6.05
N HIS A 100 3.33 -1.59 -7.36
CA HIS A 100 2.35 -2.16 -8.28
C HIS A 100 1.96 -3.59 -7.91
N ALA A 101 2.92 -4.48 -7.65
CA ALA A 101 2.64 -5.86 -7.27
C ALA A 101 1.80 -5.94 -5.99
N THR A 102 2.17 -5.15 -4.97
CA THR A 102 1.49 -5.18 -3.68
C THR A 102 0.10 -4.56 -3.76
N MET A 103 -0.09 -3.46 -4.51
CA MET A 103 -1.39 -2.85 -4.75
C MET A 103 -2.32 -3.78 -5.56
N GLN A 104 -1.79 -4.49 -6.58
CA GLN A 104 -2.55 -5.51 -7.31
C GLN A 104 -2.91 -6.70 -6.43
N LEU A 105 -2.05 -7.08 -5.50
CA LEU A 105 -2.36 -8.09 -4.49
C LEU A 105 -3.53 -7.64 -3.61
N MET A 106 -3.48 -6.42 -3.07
CA MET A 106 -4.56 -5.90 -2.23
C MET A 106 -5.91 -5.90 -2.97
N ALA A 107 -5.92 -5.50 -4.24
CA ALA A 107 -7.12 -5.57 -5.08
C ALA A 107 -7.64 -7.02 -5.23
N LYS A 108 -6.76 -8.00 -5.46
CA LYS A 108 -7.15 -9.42 -5.59
C LYS A 108 -7.58 -10.06 -4.27
N LEU A 109 -7.17 -9.52 -3.15
CA LEU A 109 -7.64 -9.89 -1.83
C LEU A 109 -9.01 -9.27 -1.47
N GLY A 110 -9.58 -8.47 -2.39
CA GLY A 110 -10.91 -7.89 -2.25
C GLY A 110 -10.94 -6.52 -1.55
N PHE A 111 -9.80 -5.87 -1.35
CA PHE A 111 -9.78 -4.48 -0.90
C PHE A 111 -10.11 -3.51 -2.03
N VAL A 112 -10.73 -2.38 -1.69
CA VAL A 112 -10.89 -1.27 -2.63
C VAL A 112 -9.54 -0.61 -2.83
N VAL A 113 -9.08 -0.59 -4.08
CA VAL A 113 -7.78 -0.05 -4.49
C VAL A 113 -7.99 0.84 -5.72
N PRO A 114 -7.42 2.04 -5.78
CA PRO A 114 -7.48 2.87 -6.98
C PRO A 114 -6.83 2.19 -8.18
N GLU A 115 -7.30 2.49 -9.38
CA GLU A 115 -6.76 1.99 -10.62
C GLU A 115 -5.27 2.36 -10.72
N ASN A 116 -4.42 1.37 -11.00
CA ASN A 116 -2.98 1.54 -11.01
C ASN A 116 -2.31 0.62 -12.04
N GLY A 117 -1.08 0.95 -12.40
CA GLY A 117 -0.31 0.19 -13.38
C GLY A 117 1.13 0.70 -13.53
N LEU A 118 1.94 -0.02 -14.28
CA LEU A 118 3.30 0.38 -14.64
C LEU A 118 3.30 0.98 -16.04
N ILE A 119 3.87 2.17 -16.20
CA ILE A 119 4.00 2.88 -17.48
C ILE A 119 5.48 3.18 -17.73
N PRO A 120 6.05 2.82 -18.92
CA PRO A 120 7.44 3.09 -19.23
C PRO A 120 7.67 4.58 -19.50
N PHE A 121 8.84 5.04 -19.10
CA PHE A 121 9.39 6.29 -19.62
C PHE A 121 9.66 6.18 -21.13
N GLN A 122 9.65 7.30 -21.82
CA GLN A 122 10.17 7.35 -23.17
C GLN A 122 11.64 6.94 -23.15
N SER A 123 11.97 5.84 -23.82
CA SER A 123 13.32 5.30 -23.79
C SER A 123 14.26 6.09 -24.69
N VAL A 124 15.44 6.39 -24.16
CA VAL A 124 16.61 6.87 -24.89
C VAL A 124 17.71 5.80 -24.97
N SER A 125 17.46 4.62 -24.38
CA SER A 125 18.35 3.47 -24.34
C SER A 125 17.56 2.18 -24.59
N GLU A 126 18.26 1.04 -24.77
CA GLU A 126 17.62 -0.28 -24.91
C GLU A 126 16.92 -0.76 -23.62
N GLN A 127 17.31 -0.21 -22.47
CA GLN A 127 16.72 -0.60 -21.18
C GLN A 127 15.51 0.28 -20.87
N MET A 128 14.33 -0.35 -20.78
CA MET A 128 13.08 0.33 -20.41
C MET A 128 12.97 0.43 -18.90
N GLU A 129 12.75 1.64 -18.40
CA GLU A 129 12.43 1.92 -17.00
C GLU A 129 10.95 2.25 -16.86
N TYR A 130 10.33 1.73 -15.78
CA TYR A 130 8.91 1.90 -15.52
C TYR A 130 8.68 2.78 -14.30
N ALA A 131 7.58 3.52 -14.33
CA ALA A 131 7.04 4.22 -13.17
C ALA A 131 5.68 3.62 -12.78
N PHE A 132 5.39 3.59 -11.50
CA PHE A 132 4.06 3.29 -10.98
C PHE A 132 3.15 4.49 -11.23
N VAL A 133 1.97 4.25 -11.78
CA VAL A 133 0.92 5.25 -12.00
C VAL A 133 -0.33 4.80 -11.29
N ILE A 134 -0.91 5.69 -10.49
CA ILE A 134 -2.15 5.45 -9.74
C ILE A 134 -3.12 6.59 -9.95
N LYS A 135 -4.40 6.24 -10.16
CA LYS A 135 -5.48 7.22 -10.23
C LYS A 135 -5.79 7.77 -8.84
N ARG A 136 -6.05 9.05 -8.76
CA ARG A 136 -6.37 9.72 -7.50
C ARG A 136 -7.82 9.42 -7.10
N PHE A 137 -8.00 8.92 -5.88
CA PHE A 137 -9.33 8.68 -5.30
C PHE A 137 -9.96 9.95 -4.68
N ASP A 138 -9.15 11.00 -4.46
CA ASP A 138 -9.59 12.31 -3.97
C ASP A 138 -10.03 13.25 -5.11
N ARG A 139 -10.41 12.66 -6.24
CA ARG A 139 -10.95 13.37 -7.41
C ARG A 139 -12.22 12.70 -7.90
N THR A 140 -13.20 13.52 -8.29
CA THR A 140 -14.37 13.03 -9.04
C THR A 140 -13.99 12.72 -10.50
N ASN A 141 -14.90 12.08 -11.24
CA ASN A 141 -14.71 11.88 -12.68
C ASN A 141 -14.56 13.20 -13.45
N ASP A 142 -15.18 14.29 -12.97
CA ASP A 142 -15.03 15.65 -13.51
C ASP A 142 -13.77 16.35 -13.00
N ASN A 143 -12.85 15.63 -12.39
CA ASN A 143 -11.61 16.11 -11.80
C ASN A 143 -11.77 17.18 -10.68
N LYS A 144 -12.93 17.23 -10.01
CA LYS A 144 -13.15 18.09 -8.85
C LYS A 144 -12.54 17.44 -7.60
N SER A 145 -11.98 18.26 -6.71
CA SER A 145 -11.44 17.77 -5.45
C SER A 145 -12.52 17.19 -4.55
N ILE A 146 -12.24 16.03 -3.97
CA ILE A 146 -12.96 15.48 -2.82
C ILE A 146 -12.11 15.78 -1.60
N HIS A 147 -12.74 16.29 -0.54
CA HIS A 147 -12.01 16.55 0.70
C HIS A 147 -11.47 15.25 1.28
N GLN A 148 -10.17 15.24 1.56
CA GLN A 148 -9.44 14.12 2.14
C GLN A 148 -8.60 14.65 3.30
N GLU A 149 -8.56 13.89 4.38
CA GLU A 149 -7.73 14.17 5.54
C GLU A 149 -6.91 12.92 5.90
N GLN A 150 -5.58 13.05 5.91
CA GLN A 150 -4.70 11.99 6.37
C GLN A 150 -4.85 11.80 7.88
N LEU A 151 -4.64 10.57 8.35
CA LEU A 151 -4.97 10.20 9.72
C LEU A 151 -4.12 10.93 10.78
N ASP A 152 -2.88 11.28 10.46
CA ASP A 152 -2.05 12.11 11.35
C ASP A 152 -2.70 13.49 11.59
N GLY A 153 -3.19 14.15 10.53
CA GLY A 153 -3.94 15.39 10.63
C GLY A 153 -5.25 15.22 11.39
N ALA A 154 -6.05 14.21 11.03
CA ALA A 154 -7.35 13.95 11.66
C ALA A 154 -7.23 13.65 13.16
N MET A 155 -6.16 12.99 13.58
CA MET A 155 -5.85 12.69 14.99
C MET A 155 -5.08 13.82 15.69
N ASN A 156 -4.78 14.92 14.99
CA ASN A 156 -3.95 16.02 15.48
C ASN A 156 -2.56 15.56 15.97
N VAL A 157 -1.95 14.65 15.22
CA VAL A 157 -0.59 14.13 15.46
C VAL A 157 0.36 14.75 14.45
N THR A 158 1.46 15.32 14.90
CA THR A 158 2.39 16.08 14.04
C THR A 158 3.36 15.21 13.25
N GLU A 159 3.55 13.94 13.68
CA GLU A 159 4.54 13.03 13.12
C GLU A 159 3.87 11.72 12.66
N LYS A 160 4.16 11.30 11.44
CA LYS A 160 3.50 10.18 10.74
C LYS A 160 3.61 8.80 11.42
N TYR A 161 4.66 8.59 12.22
CA TYR A 161 4.84 7.36 13.00
C TYR A 161 4.29 7.45 14.43
N GLY A 162 3.54 8.51 14.74
CA GLY A 162 2.96 8.72 16.07
C GLY A 162 3.98 9.03 17.16
N LYS A 163 5.19 9.47 16.79
CA LYS A 163 6.21 9.90 17.74
C LYS A 163 5.86 11.27 18.30
N THR A 164 6.04 11.43 19.61
CA THR A 164 5.78 12.69 20.30
C THR A 164 6.94 13.04 21.22
N GLY A 165 7.18 14.33 21.41
CA GLY A 165 8.24 14.81 22.32
C GLY A 165 9.66 14.57 21.80
N SER A 166 10.61 14.53 22.71
CA SER A 166 12.06 14.39 22.45
C SER A 166 12.58 12.95 22.59
N ASP A 167 11.76 12.02 23.07
CA ASP A 167 12.15 10.64 23.38
C ASP A 167 12.08 9.69 22.16
N ASN A 168 11.52 10.13 21.03
CA ASN A 168 11.27 9.31 19.86
C ASN A 168 10.36 8.09 20.07
N GLU A 169 9.63 8.03 21.17
CA GLU A 169 8.71 6.94 21.45
C GLU A 169 7.40 7.09 20.65
N GLN A 170 6.80 5.97 20.28
CA GLN A 170 5.55 5.95 19.51
C GLN A 170 4.35 5.86 20.47
N TYR A 171 3.50 6.89 20.44
CA TYR A 171 2.31 6.99 21.30
C TYR A 171 1.01 6.73 20.55
N ILE A 172 1.08 6.32 19.28
CA ILE A 172 -0.09 5.93 18.48
C ILE A 172 0.13 4.51 17.97
N SER A 173 -0.74 3.60 18.38
CA SER A 173 -0.79 2.23 17.89
C SER A 173 -1.79 2.07 16.74
N TYR A 174 -1.70 0.95 16.00
CA TYR A 174 -2.75 0.57 15.04
C TYR A 174 -4.11 0.38 15.73
N GLU A 175 -4.12 -0.14 16.96
CA GLU A 175 -5.34 -0.26 17.74
C GLU A 175 -6.03 1.10 17.93
N GLN A 176 -5.27 2.12 18.35
CA GLN A 176 -5.79 3.48 18.52
C GLN A 176 -6.19 4.11 17.18
N ALA A 177 -5.36 3.97 16.15
CA ALA A 177 -5.65 4.48 14.81
C ALA A 177 -6.93 3.88 14.22
N VAL A 178 -7.10 2.55 14.33
CA VAL A 178 -8.30 1.86 13.84
C VAL A 178 -9.53 2.26 14.64
N LYS A 179 -9.45 2.35 15.98
CA LYS A 179 -10.55 2.83 16.81
C LYS A 179 -10.97 4.25 16.42
N PHE A 180 -10.02 5.13 16.14
CA PHE A 180 -10.31 6.48 15.66
C PHE A 180 -11.08 6.45 14.33
N ILE A 181 -10.61 5.67 13.35
CA ILE A 181 -11.31 5.52 12.06
C ILE A 181 -12.75 5.04 12.28
N LEU A 182 -12.93 3.97 13.07
CA LEU A 182 -14.25 3.40 13.34
C LEU A 182 -15.21 4.37 14.06
N GLN A 183 -14.69 5.25 14.91
CA GLN A 183 -15.49 6.28 15.58
C GLN A 183 -15.98 7.38 14.62
N HIS A 184 -15.30 7.62 13.52
CA HIS A 184 -15.60 8.69 12.56
C HIS A 184 -16.24 8.21 11.26
N THR A 185 -16.41 6.89 11.10
CA THR A 185 -16.99 6.27 9.90
C THR A 185 -18.17 5.36 10.28
N GLU A 186 -18.60 4.48 9.37
CA GLU A 186 -19.78 3.62 9.60
C GLU A 186 -19.68 2.65 10.80
N ASN A 187 -18.47 2.32 11.27
CA ASN A 187 -18.19 1.36 12.35
C ASN A 187 -19.01 0.05 12.25
N ASN A 188 -19.14 -0.49 11.06
CA ASN A 188 -19.82 -1.77 10.86
C ASN A 188 -18.81 -2.95 10.86
N LEU A 189 -19.35 -4.16 10.96
CA LEU A 189 -18.53 -5.38 11.01
C LEU A 189 -17.63 -5.55 9.76
N ALA A 190 -18.11 -5.14 8.58
CA ALA A 190 -17.33 -5.24 7.35
C ALA A 190 -16.08 -4.34 7.40
N GLN A 191 -16.22 -3.11 7.89
CA GLN A 191 -15.12 -2.18 8.04
C GLN A 191 -14.13 -2.61 9.13
N GLN A 192 -14.62 -3.15 10.26
CA GLN A 192 -13.74 -3.74 11.28
C GLN A 192 -12.92 -4.91 10.71
N GLN A 193 -13.54 -5.81 9.92
CA GLN A 193 -12.84 -6.92 9.27
C GLN A 193 -11.84 -6.42 8.20
N GLU A 194 -12.20 -5.39 7.45
CA GLU A 194 -11.31 -4.78 6.46
C GLU A 194 -10.06 -4.19 7.13
N LEU A 195 -10.22 -3.35 8.15
CA LEU A 195 -9.11 -2.73 8.88
C LEU A 195 -8.23 -3.77 9.55
N PHE A 196 -8.81 -4.78 10.20
CA PHE A 196 -8.07 -5.91 10.74
C PHE A 196 -7.20 -6.57 9.67
N ARG A 197 -7.76 -6.91 8.51
CA ARG A 197 -7.03 -7.54 7.42
C ARG A 197 -5.96 -6.62 6.83
N ARG A 198 -6.19 -5.30 6.72
CA ARG A 198 -5.16 -4.33 6.26
C ARG A 198 -3.91 -4.42 7.15
N ILE A 199 -4.09 -4.43 8.48
CA ILE A 199 -2.95 -4.50 9.41
C ILE A 199 -2.26 -5.87 9.37
N VAL A 200 -3.02 -6.97 9.34
CA VAL A 200 -2.45 -8.32 9.21
C VAL A 200 -1.64 -8.45 7.92
N TYR A 201 -2.13 -7.93 6.79
CA TYR A 201 -1.38 -7.96 5.53
C TYR A 201 -0.16 -7.03 5.54
N ALA A 202 -0.20 -5.89 6.25
CA ALA A 202 1.00 -5.08 6.46
C ALA A 202 2.10 -5.89 7.15
N TYR A 203 1.74 -6.62 8.22
CA TYR A 203 2.64 -7.53 8.90
C TYR A 203 3.16 -8.63 7.97
N LEU A 204 2.27 -9.39 7.34
CA LEU A 204 2.64 -10.53 6.50
C LEU A 204 3.56 -10.14 5.34
N LEU A 205 3.29 -9.02 4.68
CA LEU A 205 4.05 -8.55 3.52
C LEU A 205 5.31 -7.76 3.90
N GLY A 206 5.50 -7.46 5.17
CA GLY A 206 6.62 -6.63 5.62
C GLY A 206 6.49 -5.18 5.19
N ASN A 207 5.28 -4.62 5.27
CA ASN A 207 5.03 -3.20 5.08
C ASN A 207 5.19 -2.45 6.40
N ASN A 208 6.43 -2.22 6.82
CA ASN A 208 6.72 -1.42 8.01
C ASN A 208 6.79 0.10 7.71
N ASP A 209 6.29 0.54 6.55
CA ASP A 209 6.05 1.94 6.20
C ASP A 209 4.54 2.29 6.16
N LEU A 210 3.65 1.41 6.65
CA LEU A 210 2.21 1.68 6.74
C LEU A 210 1.91 2.62 7.92
N HIS A 211 2.34 3.87 7.81
CA HIS A 211 2.19 4.88 8.85
C HIS A 211 0.84 5.63 8.75
N LEU A 212 0.59 6.58 9.67
CA LEU A 212 -0.68 7.31 9.76
C LEU A 212 -1.09 8.03 8.45
N ARG A 213 -0.12 8.53 7.66
CA ARG A 213 -0.42 9.18 6.37
C ARG A 213 -0.85 8.24 5.26
N ASN A 214 -0.74 6.93 5.47
CA ASN A 214 -1.20 5.89 4.54
C ASN A 214 -2.63 5.43 4.85
N PHE A 215 -3.29 6.11 5.79
CA PHE A 215 -4.72 6.06 6.05
C PHE A 215 -5.32 7.46 5.87
N SER A 216 -6.51 7.51 5.29
CA SER A 216 -7.23 8.78 5.14
C SER A 216 -8.73 8.60 5.34
N LEU A 217 -9.35 9.67 5.77
CA LEU A 217 -10.79 9.86 5.69
C LEU A 217 -11.10 10.69 4.44
N VAL A 218 -12.09 10.25 3.67
CA VAL A 218 -12.65 10.99 2.52
C VAL A 218 -14.06 11.41 2.85
N TYR A 219 -14.39 12.66 2.55
CA TYR A 219 -15.65 13.24 2.94
C TYR A 219 -16.62 13.36 1.77
N SER A 220 -17.85 12.87 1.97
CA SER A 220 -18.93 13.09 1.03
C SER A 220 -19.30 14.57 0.94
N LYS A 221 -20.11 14.94 -0.05
CA LYS A 221 -20.64 16.31 -0.16
C LYS A 221 -21.53 16.72 1.02
N THR A 222 -22.06 15.74 1.75
CA THR A 222 -22.86 15.93 2.97
C THR A 222 -22.01 16.01 4.24
N GLY A 223 -20.69 15.86 4.11
CA GLY A 223 -19.74 15.91 5.24
C GLY A 223 -19.54 14.59 5.96
N GLU A 224 -20.13 13.48 5.47
CA GLU A 224 -19.92 12.14 6.04
C GLU A 224 -18.52 11.63 5.71
N ALA A 225 -17.80 11.19 6.72
CA ALA A 225 -16.48 10.60 6.57
C ALA A 225 -16.57 9.12 6.19
N ASN A 226 -15.77 8.71 5.23
CA ASN A 226 -15.60 7.33 4.80
C ASN A 226 -14.13 6.96 4.81
N LEU A 227 -13.82 5.67 5.05
CA LEU A 227 -12.46 5.18 4.93
C LEU A 227 -12.00 5.25 3.47
N ALA A 228 -10.83 5.84 3.24
CA ALA A 228 -10.21 5.85 1.92
C ALA A 228 -9.86 4.44 1.42
N PRO A 229 -9.81 4.23 0.09
CA PRO A 229 -9.24 3.02 -0.50
C PRO A 229 -7.84 2.71 0.05
N VAL A 230 -7.34 1.51 -0.17
CA VAL A 230 -5.93 1.17 0.12
C VAL A 230 -5.04 1.90 -0.88
N TYR A 231 -4.02 2.63 -0.40
CA TYR A 231 -3.01 3.31 -1.20
C TYR A 231 -1.64 3.27 -0.50
N ASP A 232 -0.58 3.55 -1.23
CA ASP A 232 0.81 3.54 -0.72
C ASP A 232 1.15 2.22 0.01
N TYR A 233 0.73 1.08 -0.56
CA TYR A 233 0.99 -0.23 0.01
C TYR A 233 2.18 -0.88 -0.70
N VAL A 234 3.22 -1.20 0.05
CA VAL A 234 4.50 -1.69 -0.47
C VAL A 234 5.10 -2.73 0.48
N SER A 235 5.91 -3.65 -0.01
CA SER A 235 6.78 -4.47 0.83
C SER A 235 8.15 -3.82 0.95
N VAL A 236 8.62 -3.53 2.16
CA VAL A 236 9.97 -2.97 2.36
C VAL A 236 11.04 -4.06 2.55
N VAL A 237 10.63 -5.32 2.52
CA VAL A 237 11.53 -6.46 2.75
C VAL A 237 12.76 -6.47 1.83
N PRO A 238 12.67 -6.10 0.53
CA PRO A 238 13.86 -6.01 -0.32
C PRO A 238 14.84 -4.89 0.06
N TYR A 239 14.41 -3.92 0.88
CA TYR A 239 15.17 -2.70 1.21
C TYR A 239 15.57 -2.65 2.68
N LYS A 240 16.01 -3.77 3.24
CA LYS A 240 16.28 -3.97 4.67
C LYS A 240 17.20 -2.93 5.31
N ALA A 241 18.21 -2.45 4.60
CA ALA A 241 19.18 -1.49 5.14
C ALA A 241 18.55 -0.18 5.66
N ILE A 242 17.29 0.10 5.30
CA ILE A 242 16.62 1.36 5.60
C ILE A 242 15.54 1.18 6.66
N PHE A 243 14.99 -0.02 6.75
CA PHE A 243 13.90 -0.36 7.65
C PHE A 243 14.31 -1.38 8.73
N GLU A 244 15.63 -1.47 9.02
CA GLU A 244 16.14 -2.32 10.09
C GLU A 244 15.58 -1.88 11.45
N GLY A 245 15.03 -2.83 12.18
CA GLY A 245 14.62 -2.64 13.58
C GLY A 245 13.12 -2.54 13.84
N THR A 246 12.28 -2.33 12.82
CA THR A 246 10.81 -2.31 13.01
C THR A 246 10.12 -3.43 12.24
N ILE A 247 9.14 -4.06 12.87
CA ILE A 247 8.32 -5.12 12.26
C ILE A 247 7.08 -4.53 11.60
N LEU A 248 6.51 -3.51 12.23
CA LEU A 248 5.39 -2.69 11.80
C LEU A 248 5.77 -1.21 11.91
N ALA A 249 5.11 -0.34 11.17
CA ALA A 249 5.34 1.11 11.23
C ALA A 249 4.89 1.73 12.56
N LEU A 250 3.82 1.19 13.15
CA LEU A 250 3.27 1.59 14.44
C LEU A 250 3.23 0.37 15.37
N PRO A 251 3.22 0.55 16.70
CA PRO A 251 2.87 -0.52 17.63
C PRO A 251 1.53 -1.13 17.27
N LEU A 252 1.34 -2.43 17.49
CA LEU A 252 0.07 -3.10 17.19
C LEU A 252 -1.01 -2.72 18.20
N LEU A 253 -0.66 -2.72 19.49
CA LEU A 253 -1.57 -2.62 20.63
C LEU A 253 -1.32 -1.34 21.43
N VAL A 254 -2.37 -0.77 22.04
CA VAL A 254 -2.28 0.41 22.91
C VAL A 254 -1.32 0.19 24.09
N LYS A 255 -1.23 -1.03 24.63
CA LYS A 255 -0.29 -1.32 25.73
C LYS A 255 1.20 -1.15 25.36
N GLU A 256 1.53 -1.19 24.07
CA GLU A 256 2.90 -1.02 23.56
C GLU A 256 3.27 0.47 23.40
N GLU A 257 2.29 1.38 23.45
CA GLU A 257 2.53 2.82 23.25
C GLU A 257 3.48 3.38 24.30
N GLY A 258 4.46 4.17 23.85
CA GLY A 258 5.50 4.72 24.71
C GLY A 258 6.47 3.66 25.26
N ASN A 259 6.61 2.54 24.55
CA ASN A 259 7.47 1.40 24.95
C ASN A 259 7.19 0.86 26.37
N LYS A 260 5.94 0.97 26.84
CA LYS A 260 5.55 0.58 28.22
C LYS A 260 5.52 -0.93 28.42
N GLU A 261 4.95 -1.64 27.45
CA GLU A 261 4.85 -3.09 27.47
C GLU A 261 5.21 -3.64 26.09
N LEU A 262 5.49 -4.91 26.01
CA LEU A 262 5.66 -5.62 24.75
C LEU A 262 4.37 -6.41 24.43
N ALA A 263 4.06 -6.56 23.15
CA ALA A 263 3.08 -7.55 22.73
C ALA A 263 3.56 -8.95 23.14
N HIS A 264 2.62 -9.85 23.39
CA HIS A 264 2.93 -11.17 23.96
C HIS A 264 3.95 -11.95 23.14
N GLY A 265 3.87 -11.93 21.82
CA GLY A 265 4.80 -12.64 20.93
C GLY A 265 6.27 -12.30 21.16
N PHE A 266 6.57 -11.07 21.57
CA PHE A 266 7.95 -10.63 21.88
C PHE A 266 8.50 -11.25 23.18
N THR A 267 7.64 -11.69 24.09
CA THR A 267 8.02 -12.37 25.33
C THR A 267 8.14 -13.89 25.17
N THR A 268 7.91 -14.41 23.96
CA THR A 268 8.02 -15.82 23.62
C THR A 268 9.35 -16.11 22.90
N LYS A 269 9.63 -17.40 22.67
CA LYS A 269 10.78 -17.84 21.85
C LYS A 269 10.83 -17.27 20.43
N TYR A 270 9.75 -16.67 19.95
CA TYR A 270 9.66 -16.12 18.59
C TYR A 270 10.21 -14.70 18.50
N GLY A 271 10.11 -13.88 19.57
CA GLY A 271 10.63 -12.51 19.61
C GLY A 271 9.99 -11.59 18.57
N GLU A 272 8.73 -11.87 18.15
CA GLU A 272 8.01 -11.14 17.13
C GLU A 272 6.50 -11.35 17.32
N TYR A 273 5.66 -10.52 16.70
CA TYR A 273 4.20 -10.70 16.74
C TYR A 273 3.78 -12.10 16.27
N ILE A 274 2.84 -12.70 16.99
CA ILE A 274 2.24 -14.00 16.70
C ILE A 274 0.72 -13.88 16.56
N GLY A 275 0.04 -14.94 16.16
CA GLY A 275 -1.41 -14.92 15.97
C GLY A 275 -2.20 -14.49 17.19
N GLN A 276 -1.70 -14.80 18.40
CA GLN A 276 -2.32 -14.39 19.67
C GLN A 276 -2.40 -12.86 19.80
N ASP A 277 -1.34 -12.11 19.39
CA ASP A 277 -1.34 -10.66 19.43
C ASP A 277 -2.39 -10.06 18.46
N PHE A 278 -2.55 -10.67 17.28
CA PHE A 278 -3.57 -10.26 16.31
C PHE A 278 -4.99 -10.60 16.78
N ILE A 279 -5.18 -11.67 17.57
CA ILE A 279 -6.47 -11.94 18.19
C ILE A 279 -6.80 -10.83 19.20
N GLU A 280 -5.85 -10.47 20.07
CA GLU A 280 -5.98 -9.36 21.02
C GLU A 280 -6.32 -8.06 20.31
N PHE A 281 -5.56 -7.72 19.27
CA PHE A 281 -5.82 -6.56 18.43
C PHE A 281 -7.24 -6.56 17.86
N GLY A 282 -7.66 -7.69 17.27
CA GLY A 282 -8.98 -7.82 16.67
C GLY A 282 -10.12 -7.66 17.70
N GLU A 283 -9.99 -8.25 18.90
CA GLU A 283 -10.94 -8.09 20.00
C GLU A 283 -11.00 -6.63 20.48
N ASN A 284 -9.85 -5.97 20.61
CA ASN A 284 -9.75 -4.58 21.06
C ASN A 284 -10.38 -3.58 20.09
N ILE A 285 -10.42 -3.87 18.79
CA ILE A 285 -11.11 -3.04 17.78
C ILE A 285 -12.59 -3.44 17.58
N GLY A 286 -13.12 -4.36 18.39
CA GLY A 286 -14.54 -4.73 18.41
C GLY A 286 -14.93 -6.00 17.66
N LEU A 287 -13.97 -6.76 17.12
CA LEU A 287 -14.27 -8.05 16.49
C LEU A 287 -14.51 -9.14 17.53
N ASN A 288 -15.50 -10.01 17.26
CA ASN A 288 -15.69 -11.19 18.08
C ASN A 288 -14.57 -12.22 17.79
N ARG A 289 -14.00 -12.81 18.85
CA ARG A 289 -12.96 -13.86 18.77
C ARG A 289 -13.34 -15.01 17.83
N LYS A 290 -14.63 -15.42 17.81
CA LYS A 290 -15.10 -16.46 16.88
C LYS A 290 -15.00 -16.03 15.42
N VAL A 291 -15.23 -14.76 15.10
CA VAL A 291 -15.10 -14.22 13.75
C VAL A 291 -13.63 -14.26 13.32
N ILE A 292 -12.72 -13.87 14.20
CA ILE A 292 -11.28 -13.91 13.94
C ILE A 292 -10.83 -15.34 13.67
N LEU A 293 -11.11 -16.26 14.59
CA LEU A 293 -10.64 -17.64 14.54
C LEU A 293 -11.30 -18.49 13.45
N LYS A 294 -12.61 -18.30 13.20
CA LYS A 294 -13.38 -19.17 12.30
C LYS A 294 -13.56 -18.61 10.89
N LYS A 295 -13.33 -17.32 10.70
CA LYS A 295 -13.50 -16.66 9.39
C LYS A 295 -12.23 -16.01 8.92
N LEU A 296 -11.68 -15.03 9.66
CA LEU A 296 -10.62 -14.16 9.15
C LEU A 296 -9.27 -14.88 9.02
N LEU A 297 -8.80 -15.55 10.06
CA LEU A 297 -7.55 -16.31 9.99
C LEU A 297 -7.61 -17.45 8.95
N PRO A 298 -8.66 -18.30 8.90
CA PRO A 298 -8.78 -19.28 7.83
C PRO A 298 -8.85 -18.69 6.42
N GLN A 299 -9.47 -17.52 6.24
CA GLN A 299 -9.49 -16.82 4.97
C GLN A 299 -8.07 -16.40 4.57
N ILE A 300 -7.33 -15.73 5.45
CA ILE A 300 -5.96 -15.29 5.21
C ILE A 300 -5.04 -16.48 4.85
N LEU A 301 -5.19 -17.62 5.54
CA LEU A 301 -4.44 -18.84 5.22
C LEU A 301 -4.75 -19.38 3.82
N LYS A 302 -6.00 -19.33 3.39
CA LYS A 302 -6.42 -19.75 2.04
C LYS A 302 -5.95 -18.80 0.94
N GLU A 303 -5.79 -17.53 1.25
CA GLU A 303 -5.33 -16.48 0.33
C GLU A 303 -3.84 -16.62 -0.04
N LYS A 304 -3.09 -17.54 0.58
CA LYS A 304 -1.67 -17.83 0.27
C LYS A 304 -1.42 -18.01 -1.23
N THR A 305 -2.25 -18.76 -1.93
CA THR A 305 -2.10 -19.01 -3.38
C THR A 305 -2.29 -17.76 -4.22
N ILE A 306 -3.10 -16.80 -3.76
CA ILE A 306 -3.27 -15.49 -4.39
C ILE A 306 -1.98 -14.68 -4.24
N VAL A 307 -1.41 -14.64 -3.02
CA VAL A 307 -0.14 -13.94 -2.73
C VAL A 307 0.98 -14.48 -3.61
N GLU A 308 1.17 -15.80 -3.65
CA GLU A 308 2.17 -16.48 -4.49
C GLU A 308 2.00 -16.11 -5.96
N SER A 309 0.77 -16.26 -6.48
CA SER A 309 0.47 -16.00 -7.88
C SER A 309 0.74 -14.55 -8.28
N VAL A 310 0.45 -13.58 -7.41
CA VAL A 310 0.65 -12.16 -7.71
C VAL A 310 2.14 -11.84 -7.77
N TYR A 311 2.92 -12.20 -6.75
CA TYR A 311 4.35 -11.90 -6.74
C TYR A 311 5.09 -12.61 -7.87
N GLN A 312 4.77 -13.88 -8.16
CA GLN A 312 5.38 -14.64 -9.28
C GLN A 312 5.05 -14.04 -10.65
N ARG A 313 3.92 -13.35 -10.80
CA ARG A 313 3.53 -12.69 -12.04
C ARG A 313 3.95 -11.21 -12.10
N SER A 314 4.48 -10.68 -11.01
CA SER A 314 4.90 -9.28 -10.91
C SER A 314 6.14 -9.00 -11.77
N PHE A 315 6.43 -7.71 -11.93
CA PHE A 315 7.61 -7.22 -12.64
C PHE A 315 8.80 -6.96 -11.71
N MET A 316 8.67 -7.33 -10.43
CA MET A 316 9.78 -7.27 -9.49
C MET A 316 10.89 -8.25 -9.89
N PRO A 317 12.18 -7.94 -9.61
CA PRO A 317 13.26 -8.92 -9.76
C PRO A 317 12.97 -10.20 -8.99
N LEU A 318 13.40 -11.33 -9.51
CA LEU A 318 13.19 -12.64 -8.87
C LEU A 318 13.73 -12.71 -7.44
N GLU A 319 14.85 -12.04 -7.19
CA GLU A 319 15.41 -11.91 -5.85
C GLU A 319 14.46 -11.17 -4.88
N HIS A 320 13.88 -10.04 -5.31
CA HIS A 320 12.90 -9.30 -4.51
C HIS A 320 11.64 -10.14 -4.26
N GLN A 321 11.13 -10.83 -5.29
CA GLN A 321 9.98 -11.74 -5.14
C GLN A 321 10.27 -12.82 -4.09
N ALA A 322 11.45 -13.44 -4.16
CA ALA A 322 11.87 -14.49 -3.23
C ALA A 322 11.97 -13.98 -1.79
N LEU A 323 12.54 -12.79 -1.60
CA LEU A 323 12.65 -12.16 -0.28
C LEU A 323 11.27 -11.89 0.33
N VAL A 324 10.35 -11.29 -0.43
CA VAL A 324 8.98 -11.01 0.04
C VAL A 324 8.24 -12.30 0.38
N LEU A 325 8.27 -13.30 -0.50
CA LEU A 325 7.61 -14.57 -0.25
C LEU A 325 8.20 -15.34 0.94
N LYS A 326 9.52 -15.31 1.13
CA LYS A 326 10.18 -15.90 2.30
C LYS A 326 9.70 -15.26 3.61
N ASN A 327 9.64 -13.92 3.66
CA ASN A 327 9.11 -13.19 4.80
C ASN A 327 7.63 -13.52 5.03
N TYR A 328 6.83 -13.53 3.97
CA TYR A 328 5.41 -13.86 4.03
C TYR A 328 5.17 -15.25 4.63
N TYR A 329 5.88 -16.28 4.15
CA TYR A 329 5.71 -17.65 4.67
C TYR A 329 6.08 -17.76 6.14
N ARG A 330 7.19 -17.14 6.55
CA ARG A 330 7.61 -17.13 7.94
C ARG A 330 6.54 -16.47 8.82
N ARG A 331 6.04 -15.29 8.45
CA ARG A 331 5.04 -14.56 9.22
C ARG A 331 3.67 -15.22 9.17
N LEU A 332 3.32 -15.90 8.08
CA LEU A 332 2.12 -16.70 8.00
C LEU A 332 2.14 -17.91 8.96
N GLN A 333 3.32 -18.48 9.23
CA GLN A 333 3.48 -19.50 10.27
C GLN A 333 3.32 -18.89 11.66
N LEU A 334 3.91 -17.74 11.94
CA LEU A 334 3.76 -17.03 13.21
C LEU A 334 2.31 -16.64 13.48
N LEU A 335 1.58 -16.22 12.45
CA LEU A 335 0.16 -15.89 12.58
C LEU A 335 -0.72 -17.09 13.02
N GLN A 336 -0.24 -18.32 12.89
CA GLN A 336 -0.95 -19.53 13.33
C GLN A 336 -0.66 -19.89 14.78
N ILE A 337 0.25 -19.22 15.47
CA ILE A 337 0.55 -19.41 16.89
C ILE A 337 -0.48 -18.63 17.70
N LEU A 338 -1.44 -19.34 18.29
CA LEU A 338 -2.61 -18.75 18.95
C LEU A 338 -2.57 -18.86 20.48
N ASP A 339 -1.67 -19.66 21.01
CA ASP A 339 -1.48 -19.89 22.43
C ASP A 339 -0.04 -20.38 22.66
N GLU A 340 0.81 -19.50 23.16
CA GLU A 340 2.20 -19.80 23.45
C GLU A 340 2.59 -19.15 24.79
N PRO A 341 3.21 -19.90 25.76
CA PRO A 341 3.62 -19.31 27.02
C PRO A 341 4.75 -18.29 26.84
N SER A 342 4.81 -17.31 27.73
CA SER A 342 5.99 -16.43 27.87
C SER A 342 7.19 -17.24 28.36
N LEU A 343 8.39 -16.82 27.97
CA LEU A 343 9.65 -17.41 28.42
C LEU A 343 9.93 -17.09 29.90
#